data_370adb9f37cfb410a1d5f619380fd72e
#
_entry.id   370adb9f37cfb410a1d5f619380fd72e
#
_cell.length_a   1.000
_cell.length_b   1.000
_cell.length_c   1.000
_cell.angle_alpha   90.00
_cell.angle_beta   90.00
_cell.angle_gamma   90.00
#
_symmetry.space_group_name_H-M   'P 1'
#
loop_
_entity.id
_entity.type
_entity.pdbx_description
1 polymer ?
#
loop_
_entity_poly.entity_id
_entity_poly.type
_entity_poly.pdbx_seq_one_letter_code
_entity_poly.pdbx_strand_id
1 'polypeptide(L)'
;MLVVDDDVRNIFALSSVLERHGMDVVTAGTGQEAIEKVAADPDIDLVLMDIMMPGMDGYDTMRAIREQPESRSLPIVALTAKAMKGDREKCLEAGASDYLAKPVVTDQLLGMLRQWLHR
;
A
#
# COMPACT_ATOMS: atom_id res chain seq x y z
N MET A 1 -5.75 -4.41 -7.05
CA MET A 1 -5.04 -4.02 -5.81
C MET A 1 -3.57 -4.38 -5.91
N LEU A 2 -2.70 -3.50 -5.49
CA LEU A 2 -1.25 -3.71 -5.50
C LEU A 2 -0.73 -3.84 -4.07
N VAL A 3 0.01 -4.91 -3.79
CA VAL A 3 0.69 -5.11 -2.50
C VAL A 3 2.19 -4.92 -2.71
N VAL A 4 2.77 -3.97 -2.00
CA VAL A 4 4.19 -3.62 -2.10
C VAL A 4 4.91 -3.94 -0.80
N ASP A 5 5.85 -4.88 -0.85
CA ASP A 5 6.64 -5.29 0.32
C ASP A 5 7.89 -6.01 -0.21
N ASP A 6 9.01 -5.83 0.45
CA ASP A 6 10.26 -6.51 0.09
C ASP A 6 10.35 -7.93 0.67
N ASP A 7 9.47 -8.27 1.60
CA ASP A 7 9.44 -9.61 2.21
C ASP A 7 8.39 -10.48 1.51
N VAL A 8 8.87 -11.50 0.81
CA VAL A 8 8.01 -12.43 0.06
C VAL A 8 6.98 -13.10 0.96
N ARG A 9 7.32 -13.36 2.23
CA ARG A 9 6.40 -13.99 3.18
C ARG A 9 5.22 -13.08 3.51
N ASN A 10 5.49 -11.78 3.67
CA ASN A 10 4.43 -10.80 3.91
C ASN A 10 3.52 -10.65 2.69
N ILE A 11 4.12 -10.60 1.50
CA ILE A 11 3.36 -10.56 0.25
C ILE A 11 2.45 -11.78 0.15
N PHE A 12 2.98 -12.96 0.41
CA PHE A 12 2.19 -14.20 0.33
C PHE A 12 1.03 -14.18 1.33
N ALA A 13 1.30 -13.80 2.58
CA ALA A 13 0.28 -13.77 3.63
C ALA A 13 -0.85 -12.79 3.29
N LEU A 14 -0.51 -11.58 2.90
CA LEU A 14 -1.51 -10.56 2.55
C LEU A 14 -2.28 -10.95 1.30
N SER A 15 -1.58 -11.40 0.26
CA SER A 15 -2.22 -11.80 -1.00
C SER A 15 -3.21 -12.94 -0.79
N SER A 16 -2.83 -13.92 0.02
CA SER A 16 -3.70 -15.07 0.31
C SER A 16 -4.99 -14.64 0.99
N VAL A 17 -4.91 -13.74 1.96
CA VAL A 17 -6.10 -13.22 2.66
C VAL A 17 -6.98 -12.45 1.68
N LEU A 18 -6.40 -11.58 0.89
CA LEU A 18 -7.15 -10.72 -0.03
C LEU A 18 -7.81 -11.54 -1.15
N GLU A 19 -7.10 -12.51 -1.70
CA GLU A 19 -7.65 -13.37 -2.75
C GLU A 19 -8.80 -14.23 -2.24
N ARG A 20 -8.73 -14.68 -0.99
CA ARG A 20 -9.84 -15.43 -0.38
C ARG A 20 -11.10 -14.58 -0.23
N HIS A 21 -10.96 -13.27 -0.22
CA HIS A 21 -12.08 -12.33 -0.14
C HIS A 21 -12.47 -11.78 -1.52
N GLY A 22 -12.04 -12.44 -2.58
CA GLY A 22 -12.45 -12.11 -3.95
C GLY A 22 -11.72 -10.95 -4.59
N MET A 23 -10.58 -10.55 -4.05
CA MET A 23 -9.81 -9.43 -4.60
C MET A 23 -8.73 -9.91 -5.54
N ASP A 24 -8.54 -9.19 -6.65
CA ASP A 24 -7.44 -9.43 -7.57
C ASP A 24 -6.20 -8.72 -7.06
N VAL A 25 -5.11 -9.46 -6.86
CA VAL A 25 -3.89 -8.93 -6.26
C VAL A 25 -2.73 -8.98 -7.25
N VAL A 26 -2.06 -7.83 -7.39
CA VAL A 26 -0.77 -7.70 -8.09
C VAL A 26 0.26 -7.36 -7.02
N THR A 27 1.49 -7.82 -7.17
CA THR A 27 2.53 -7.61 -6.16
C THR A 27 3.75 -6.90 -6.71
N ALA A 28 4.45 -6.17 -5.85
CA ALA A 28 5.73 -5.53 -6.17
C ALA A 28 6.68 -5.71 -5.00
N GLY A 29 7.92 -6.05 -5.29
CA GLY A 29 8.94 -6.29 -4.26
C GLY A 29 9.83 -5.08 -3.99
N THR A 30 9.70 -4.01 -4.77
CA THR A 30 10.49 -2.78 -4.62
C THR A 30 9.61 -1.56 -4.89
N GLY A 31 10.08 -0.40 -4.42
CA GLY A 31 9.39 0.85 -4.72
C GLY A 31 9.37 1.17 -6.21
N GLN A 32 10.47 0.94 -6.90
CA GLN A 32 10.56 1.19 -8.34
C GLN A 32 9.56 0.32 -9.12
N GLU A 33 9.47 -0.96 -8.77
CA GLU A 33 8.50 -1.86 -9.40
C GLU A 33 7.06 -1.39 -9.16
N ALA A 34 6.78 -0.90 -7.94
CA ALA A 34 5.46 -0.38 -7.60
C ALA A 34 5.10 0.84 -8.46
N ILE A 35 6.04 1.78 -8.63
CA ILE A 35 5.84 2.97 -9.45
C ILE A 35 5.52 2.57 -10.89
N GLU A 36 6.27 1.64 -11.43
CA GLU A 36 6.09 1.18 -12.81
C GLU A 36 4.74 0.49 -13.00
N LYS A 37 4.33 -0.34 -12.04
CA LYS A 37 3.05 -1.06 -12.13
C LYS A 37 1.86 -0.12 -12.02
N VAL A 38 1.92 0.87 -11.15
CA VAL A 38 0.85 1.87 -11.03
C VAL A 38 0.72 2.67 -12.34
N ALA A 39 1.84 3.03 -12.95
CA ALA A 39 1.82 3.77 -14.21
C ALA A 39 1.26 2.94 -15.37
N ALA A 40 1.52 1.63 -15.38
CA ALA A 40 1.17 0.75 -16.49
C ALA A 40 -0.23 0.13 -16.37
N ASP A 41 -0.80 0.07 -15.17
CA ASP A 41 -2.04 -0.65 -14.92
C ASP A 41 -3.11 0.27 -14.32
N PRO A 42 -4.05 0.77 -15.14
CA PRO A 42 -5.12 1.64 -14.65
C PRO A 42 -6.16 0.91 -13.80
N ASP A 43 -6.13 -0.42 -13.77
CA ASP A 43 -7.08 -1.22 -12.97
C ASP A 43 -6.65 -1.34 -11.50
N ILE A 44 -5.46 -0.86 -11.15
CA ILE A 44 -5.05 -0.79 -9.75
C ILE A 44 -5.90 0.26 -9.04
N ASP A 45 -6.71 -0.19 -8.09
CA ASP A 45 -7.68 0.64 -7.39
C ASP A 45 -7.29 0.97 -5.96
N LEU A 46 -6.24 0.31 -5.44
CA LEU A 46 -5.72 0.56 -4.10
C LEU A 46 -4.32 -0.04 -3.99
N VAL A 47 -3.47 0.62 -3.21
CA VAL A 47 -2.10 0.16 -2.94
C VAL A 47 -1.92 -0.07 -1.45
N LEU A 48 -1.40 -1.23 -1.07
CA LEU A 48 -0.89 -1.49 0.27
C LEU A 48 0.62 -1.35 0.22
N MET A 49 1.16 -0.34 0.92
CA MET A 49 2.55 0.06 0.79
C MET A 49 3.32 -0.15 2.08
N ASP A 50 4.27 -1.10 2.08
CA ASP A 50 5.20 -1.24 3.20
C ASP A 50 6.14 -0.03 3.24
N ILE A 51 6.34 0.52 4.44
CA ILE A 51 7.18 1.71 4.61
C ILE A 51 8.66 1.32 4.72
N MET A 52 8.95 0.21 5.37
CA MET A 52 10.32 -0.20 5.66
C MET A 52 10.86 -1.13 4.57
N MET A 53 11.36 -0.53 3.48
CA MET A 53 11.99 -1.28 2.39
C MET A 53 13.41 -0.75 2.16
N PRO A 54 14.38 -1.62 1.81
CA PRO A 54 15.72 -1.16 1.48
C PRO A 54 15.74 -0.38 0.17
N GLY A 55 16.68 0.56 0.05
CA GLY A 55 16.78 1.42 -1.12
C GLY A 55 15.70 2.49 -1.10
N MET A 56 14.79 2.48 -2.07
CA MET A 56 13.67 3.40 -2.10
C MET A 56 12.61 2.91 -1.12
N ASP A 57 12.41 3.65 -0.02
CA ASP A 57 11.44 3.28 1.01
C ASP A 57 10.00 3.64 0.58
N GLY A 58 9.03 3.28 1.45
CA GLY A 58 7.62 3.52 1.15
C GLY A 58 7.26 5.00 1.03
N TYR A 59 7.91 5.86 1.78
CA TYR A 59 7.65 7.30 1.71
C TYR A 59 8.04 7.85 0.33
N ASP A 60 9.25 7.52 -0.13
CA ASP A 60 9.73 7.97 -1.44
C ASP A 60 8.88 7.38 -2.57
N THR A 61 8.47 6.14 -2.43
CA THR A 61 7.62 5.47 -3.41
C THR A 61 6.26 6.15 -3.51
N MET A 62 5.64 6.49 -2.37
CA MET A 62 4.35 7.17 -2.36
C MET A 62 4.43 8.56 -3.00
N ARG A 63 5.50 9.32 -2.71
CA ARG A 63 5.69 10.62 -3.32
C ARG A 63 5.81 10.52 -4.83
N ALA A 64 6.56 9.54 -5.32
CA ALA A 64 6.72 9.31 -6.76
C ALA A 64 5.40 8.93 -7.43
N ILE A 65 4.59 8.08 -6.78
CA ILE A 65 3.28 7.72 -7.29
C ILE A 65 2.38 8.94 -7.38
N ARG A 66 2.40 9.81 -6.35
CA ARG A 66 1.55 11.01 -6.33
C ARG A 66 1.97 12.06 -7.36
N GLU A 67 3.19 12.01 -7.85
CA GLU A 67 3.63 12.89 -8.94
C GLU A 67 2.96 12.55 -10.27
N GLN A 68 2.46 11.33 -10.43
CA GLN A 68 1.71 10.92 -11.62
C GLN A 68 0.29 11.48 -11.52
N PRO A 69 -0.17 12.30 -12.49
CA PRO A 69 -1.49 12.93 -12.42
C PRO A 69 -2.64 11.93 -12.26
N GLU A 70 -2.56 10.78 -12.90
CA GLU A 70 -3.60 9.76 -12.86
C GLU A 70 -3.71 9.09 -11.48
N SER A 71 -2.69 9.23 -10.64
CA SER A 71 -2.62 8.54 -9.34
C SER A 71 -2.86 9.47 -8.15
N ARG A 72 -3.27 10.70 -8.37
CA ARG A 72 -3.47 11.67 -7.28
C ARG A 72 -4.58 11.26 -6.32
N SER A 73 -5.59 10.56 -6.80
CA SER A 73 -6.70 10.11 -5.99
C SER A 73 -6.66 8.61 -5.69
N LEU A 74 -5.60 7.91 -6.10
CA LEU A 74 -5.46 6.49 -5.83
C LEU A 74 -5.31 6.25 -4.33
N PRO A 75 -6.17 5.44 -3.69
CA PRO A 75 -5.99 5.12 -2.28
C PRO A 75 -4.69 4.35 -2.04
N ILE A 76 -3.87 4.85 -1.11
CA ILE A 76 -2.64 4.20 -0.67
C ILE A 76 -2.72 4.03 0.84
N VAL A 77 -2.67 2.79 1.30
CA VAL A 77 -2.65 2.47 2.72
C VAL A 77 -1.23 2.08 3.10
N ALA A 78 -0.61 2.88 3.97
CA ALA A 78 0.76 2.61 4.43
C ALA A 78 0.74 1.54 5.51
N LEU A 79 1.68 0.59 5.44
CA LEU A 79 1.87 -0.44 6.45
C LEU A 79 3.15 -0.13 7.21
N THR A 80 3.04 0.16 8.50
CA THR A 80 4.16 0.61 9.30
C THR A 80 4.34 -0.25 10.55
N ALA A 81 5.59 -0.52 10.92
CA ALA A 81 5.91 -1.22 12.17
C ALA A 81 5.74 -0.31 13.38
N LYS A 82 5.62 1.00 13.17
CA LYS A 82 5.49 1.99 14.24
C LYS A 82 4.15 2.71 14.09
N ALA A 83 3.37 2.70 15.17
CA ALA A 83 2.03 3.31 15.18
C ALA A 83 1.99 4.56 16.06
N MET A 84 3.10 5.27 16.18
CA MET A 84 3.15 6.52 16.94
C MET A 84 2.56 7.66 16.12
N LYS A 85 2.08 8.68 16.81
CA LYS A 85 1.43 9.84 16.17
C LYS A 85 2.27 10.48 15.07
N GLY A 86 3.58 10.65 15.32
CA GLY A 86 4.48 11.24 14.32
C GLY A 86 4.64 10.39 13.07
N ASP A 87 4.56 9.07 13.20
CA ASP A 87 4.66 8.16 12.06
C ASP A 87 3.43 8.24 11.17
N ARG A 88 2.25 8.39 11.76
CA ARG A 88 1.03 8.59 11.00
C ARG A 88 1.10 9.86 10.16
N GLU A 89 1.52 10.97 10.78
CA GLU A 89 1.65 12.24 10.08
C GLU A 89 2.63 12.14 8.93
N LYS A 90 3.74 11.43 9.14
CA LYS A 90 4.77 11.21 8.13
C LYS A 90 4.22 10.46 6.92
N CYS A 91 3.41 9.42 7.18
CA CYS A 91 2.76 8.66 6.12
C CYS A 91 1.82 9.54 5.30
N LEU A 92 0.99 10.31 5.98
CA LEU A 92 0.01 11.18 5.31
C LEU A 92 0.70 12.28 4.50
N GLU A 93 1.76 12.87 5.02
CA GLU A 93 2.54 13.89 4.31
C GLU A 93 3.21 13.32 3.06
N ALA A 94 3.61 12.04 3.09
CA ALA A 94 4.22 11.40 1.92
C ALA A 94 3.19 11.01 0.86
N GLY A 95 1.90 11.09 1.16
CA GLY A 95 0.84 10.83 0.20
C GLY A 95 -0.07 9.65 0.53
N ALA A 96 0.10 9.03 1.71
CA ALA A 96 -0.79 7.95 2.13
C ALA A 96 -2.21 8.47 2.37
N SER A 97 -3.19 7.67 2.02
CA SER A 97 -4.60 7.95 2.30
C SER A 97 -4.95 7.52 3.72
N ASP A 98 -4.30 6.47 4.20
CA ASP A 98 -4.52 5.92 5.54
C ASP A 98 -3.30 5.10 5.93
N TYR A 99 -3.29 4.52 7.12
CA TYR A 99 -2.19 3.67 7.56
C TYR A 99 -2.69 2.54 8.45
N LEU A 100 -1.91 1.45 8.51
CA LEU A 100 -2.12 0.33 9.42
C LEU A 100 -0.80 -0.04 10.08
N ALA A 101 -0.86 -0.35 11.37
CA ALA A 101 0.31 -0.84 12.10
C ALA A 101 0.50 -2.33 11.86
N LYS A 102 1.74 -2.77 11.75
CA LYS A 102 2.10 -4.19 11.72
C LYS A 102 2.19 -4.73 13.15
N PRO A 103 1.83 -5.98 13.40
CA PRO A 103 1.31 -6.95 12.44
C PRO A 103 -0.11 -6.59 11.97
N VAL A 104 -0.41 -6.84 10.70
CA VAL A 104 -1.70 -6.50 10.13
C VAL A 104 -2.77 -7.44 10.67
N VAL A 105 -3.82 -6.87 11.26
CA VAL A 105 -4.97 -7.63 11.73
C VAL A 105 -5.99 -7.70 10.58
N THR A 106 -6.39 -8.91 10.21
CA THR A 106 -7.24 -9.13 9.03
C THR A 106 -8.54 -8.32 9.08
N ASP A 107 -9.23 -8.29 10.21
CA ASP A 107 -10.49 -7.54 10.32
C ASP A 107 -10.31 -6.05 10.13
N GLN A 108 -9.22 -5.49 10.67
CA GLN A 108 -8.89 -4.07 10.49
C GLN A 108 -8.58 -3.77 9.03
N LEU A 109 -7.81 -4.63 8.39
CA LEU A 109 -7.47 -4.48 6.97
C LEU A 109 -8.73 -4.50 6.12
N LEU A 110 -9.60 -5.49 6.29
CA LEU A 110 -10.81 -5.62 5.49
C LEU A 110 -11.77 -4.44 5.70
N GLY A 111 -11.88 -3.96 6.93
CA GLY A 111 -12.71 -2.79 7.25
C GLY A 111 -12.20 -1.55 6.54
N MET A 112 -10.89 -1.34 6.55
CA MET A 112 -10.26 -0.19 5.89
C MET A 112 -10.40 -0.28 4.36
N LEU A 113 -10.25 -1.48 3.78
CA LEU A 113 -10.43 -1.67 2.35
C LEU A 113 -11.85 -1.36 1.90
N ARG A 114 -12.86 -1.76 2.69
CA ARG A 114 -14.25 -1.41 2.39
C ARG A 114 -14.45 0.09 2.38
N GLN A 115 -13.84 0.79 3.33
CA GLN A 115 -13.94 2.25 3.42
C GLN A 115 -13.37 2.93 2.17
N TRP A 116 -12.25 2.45 1.67
CA TRP A 116 -11.56 3.10 0.56
C TRP A 116 -12.00 2.63 -0.82
N LEU A 117 -12.50 1.39 -0.95
CA LEU A 117 -12.93 0.83 -2.23
C LEU A 117 -14.41 1.10 -2.56
N HIS A 118 -15.23 1.35 -1.56
CA HIS A 118 -16.67 1.62 -1.75
C HIS A 118 -17.03 3.08 -1.52
N ARG A 119 -16.23 3.95 -2.03
CA ARG A 119 -16.44 5.40 -1.91
C ARG A 119 -17.27 5.95 -3.04
#